data_232b3a3c42a540753348c3ff259a9157
#
_entry.id   232b3a3c42a540753348c3ff259a9157
#
_cell.length_a   1.000
_cell.length_b   1.000
_cell.length_c   1.000
_cell.angle_alpha   90.00
_cell.angle_beta   90.00
_cell.angle_gamma   90.00
#
_symmetry.space_group_name_H-M   'P 1'
#
loop_
_entity.id
_entity.type
_entity.pdbx_description
1 polymer ?
#
loop_
_entity_poly.entity_id
_entity_poly.type
_entity_poly.pdbx_seq_one_letter_code
_entity_poly.pdbx_strand_id
1 'polypeptide(L)'
;MDIAELLGFANKNGASDLHLSAGMPPMIRVDGEVKKLKLPELDAEGVQKMVIDIMNDYQRKTLEENLEVDFSFELPNVARFRVNAFFQNRGPAAVFRTIPSEVLTLEDLKAPKVFETISENPKGLVLVTGPTGSGKSSQPRSLIYQNPLAL
;
A
#
# COMPACT_ATOMS: atom_id res chain seq x y z
N MET A 1 12.50 -0.03 -17.97
CA MET A 1 11.69 0.76 -16.99
C MET A 1 12.04 0.31 -15.60
N ASP A 2 12.32 1.24 -14.73
CA ASP A 2 12.72 1.01 -13.36
C ASP A 2 11.47 0.94 -12.44
N ILE A 3 11.59 0.22 -11.33
CA ILE A 3 10.51 0.11 -10.34
C ILE A 3 10.14 1.48 -9.74
N ALA A 4 11.10 2.38 -9.56
CA ALA A 4 10.87 3.73 -9.06
C ALA A 4 9.99 4.56 -10.02
N GLU A 5 10.21 4.43 -11.32
CA GLU A 5 9.39 5.09 -12.35
C GLU A 5 7.94 4.57 -12.32
N LEU A 6 7.75 3.24 -12.20
CA LEU A 6 6.42 2.62 -12.11
C LEU A 6 5.68 3.06 -10.85
N LEU A 7 6.34 3.06 -9.70
CA LEU A 7 5.76 3.50 -8.43
C LEU A 7 5.44 5.00 -8.45
N GLY A 8 6.33 5.81 -9.01
CA GLY A 8 6.09 7.25 -9.20
C GLY A 8 4.89 7.52 -10.11
N PHE A 9 4.77 6.77 -11.21
CA PHE A 9 3.62 6.85 -12.11
C PHE A 9 2.32 6.42 -11.41
N ALA A 10 2.34 5.29 -10.70
CA ALA A 10 1.18 4.80 -9.95
C ALA A 10 0.71 5.84 -8.92
N ASN A 11 1.64 6.40 -8.13
CA ASN A 11 1.32 7.42 -7.13
C ASN A 11 0.73 8.70 -7.75
N LYS A 12 1.30 9.19 -8.86
CA LYS A 12 0.78 10.37 -9.58
C LYS A 12 -0.64 10.17 -10.12
N ASN A 13 -1.02 8.94 -10.44
CA ASN A 13 -2.35 8.59 -10.93
C ASN A 13 -3.32 8.19 -9.81
N GLY A 14 -2.96 8.39 -8.54
CA GLY A 14 -3.81 8.06 -7.40
C GLY A 14 -4.08 6.55 -7.25
N ALA A 15 -3.15 5.72 -7.72
CA ALA A 15 -3.31 4.27 -7.61
C ALA A 15 -3.14 3.81 -6.16
N SER A 16 -4.05 2.96 -5.70
CA SER A 16 -3.94 2.29 -4.40
C SER A 16 -2.93 1.14 -4.43
N ASP A 17 -2.83 0.45 -5.57
CA ASP A 17 -1.93 -0.70 -5.73
C ASP A 17 -1.27 -0.67 -7.13
N LEU A 18 0.01 -1.09 -7.18
CA LEU A 18 0.70 -1.50 -8.40
C LEU A 18 0.91 -3.00 -8.34
N HIS A 19 0.57 -3.69 -9.42
CA HIS A 19 0.74 -5.14 -9.55
C HIS A 19 1.75 -5.44 -10.66
N LEU A 20 2.76 -6.23 -10.31
CA LEU A 20 3.73 -6.80 -11.25
C LEU A 20 3.56 -8.31 -11.26
N SER A 21 3.54 -8.91 -12.43
CA SER A 21 3.39 -10.36 -12.60
C SER A 21 4.09 -10.80 -13.89
N ALA A 22 4.86 -11.88 -13.81
CA ALA A 22 5.47 -12.49 -14.98
C ALA A 22 4.41 -12.85 -16.04
N GLY A 23 4.67 -12.53 -17.30
CA GLY A 23 3.78 -12.75 -18.45
C GLY A 23 2.61 -11.77 -18.51
N MET A 24 2.68 -10.63 -17.83
CA MET A 24 1.66 -9.59 -17.87
C MET A 24 2.28 -8.20 -17.92
N PRO A 25 1.64 -7.21 -18.57
CA PRO A 25 2.04 -5.83 -18.41
C PRO A 25 1.80 -5.36 -16.98
N PRO A 26 2.53 -4.37 -16.48
CA PRO A 26 2.25 -3.75 -15.19
C PRO A 26 0.80 -3.29 -15.11
N MET A 27 0.17 -3.45 -13.94
CA MET A 27 -1.21 -3.05 -13.71
C MET A 27 -1.30 -2.15 -12.49
N ILE A 28 -2.18 -1.17 -12.52
CA ILE A 28 -2.48 -0.31 -11.39
C ILE A 28 -3.95 -0.44 -10.99
N ARG A 29 -4.23 -0.30 -9.70
CA ARG A 29 -5.59 -0.19 -9.19
C ARG A 29 -5.91 1.27 -8.90
N VAL A 30 -6.92 1.81 -9.56
CA VAL A 30 -7.42 3.19 -9.35
C VAL A 30 -8.92 3.10 -9.11
N ASP A 31 -9.41 3.71 -8.05
CA ASP A 31 -10.82 3.70 -7.64
C ASP A 31 -11.44 2.29 -7.57
N GLY A 32 -10.64 1.31 -7.13
CA GLY A 32 -11.04 -0.08 -7.02
C GLY A 32 -10.93 -0.90 -8.32
N GLU A 33 -10.74 -0.27 -9.47
CA GLU A 33 -10.59 -0.93 -10.77
C GLU A 33 -9.13 -1.20 -11.11
N VAL A 34 -8.84 -2.43 -11.58
CA VAL A 34 -7.51 -2.80 -12.05
C VAL A 34 -7.39 -2.51 -13.55
N LYS A 35 -6.39 -1.69 -13.90
CA LYS A 35 -6.11 -1.26 -15.28
C LYS A 35 -4.71 -1.68 -15.69
N LYS A 36 -4.59 -2.31 -16.87
CA LYS A 36 -3.29 -2.63 -17.49
C LYS A 36 -2.67 -1.34 -18.03
N LEU A 37 -1.38 -1.16 -17.78
CA LEU A 37 -0.63 -0.09 -18.41
C LEU A 37 -0.32 -0.46 -19.87
N LYS A 38 -0.21 0.54 -20.73
CA LYS A 38 0.19 0.36 -22.14
C LYS A 38 1.71 0.18 -22.24
N LEU A 39 2.21 -0.87 -21.61
CA LEU A 39 3.61 -1.23 -21.53
C LEU A 39 3.77 -2.69 -21.96
N PRO A 40 4.98 -3.10 -22.38
CA PRO A 40 5.27 -4.50 -22.67
C PRO A 40 4.98 -5.41 -21.47
N GLU A 41 4.69 -6.67 -21.77
CA GLU A 41 4.60 -7.71 -20.76
C GLU A 41 5.97 -7.89 -20.08
N LEU A 42 5.94 -8.09 -18.77
CA LEU A 42 7.14 -8.34 -17.99
C LEU A 42 7.47 -9.82 -18.04
N ASP A 43 8.72 -10.15 -18.32
CA ASP A 43 9.22 -11.51 -18.14
C ASP A 43 9.52 -11.81 -16.65
N ALA A 44 9.75 -13.08 -16.36
CA ALA A 44 10.01 -13.51 -14.98
C ALA A 44 11.29 -12.89 -14.41
N GLU A 45 12.33 -12.75 -15.23
CA GLU A 45 13.60 -12.17 -14.83
C GLU A 45 13.46 -10.67 -14.52
N GLY A 46 12.72 -9.94 -15.34
CA GLY A 46 12.45 -8.52 -15.16
C GLY A 46 11.66 -8.24 -13.88
N VAL A 47 10.60 -9.02 -13.58
CA VAL A 47 9.86 -8.88 -12.32
C VAL A 47 10.77 -9.20 -11.13
N GLN A 48 11.52 -10.31 -11.19
CA GLN A 48 12.42 -10.70 -10.11
C GLN A 48 13.48 -9.64 -9.83
N LYS A 49 14.10 -9.09 -10.86
CA LYS A 49 15.10 -8.03 -10.71
C LYS A 49 14.51 -6.79 -10.05
N MET A 50 13.37 -6.28 -10.54
CA MET A 50 12.71 -5.10 -9.97
C MET A 50 12.38 -5.27 -8.49
N VAL A 51 11.98 -6.48 -8.09
CA VAL A 51 11.60 -6.78 -6.70
C VAL A 51 12.85 -6.94 -5.82
N ILE A 52 13.89 -7.64 -6.29
CA ILE A 52 15.14 -7.83 -5.57
C ILE A 52 15.88 -6.50 -5.35
N ASP A 53 15.84 -5.58 -6.32
CA ASP A 53 16.53 -4.28 -6.25
C ASP A 53 16.09 -3.42 -5.06
N ILE A 54 14.86 -3.61 -4.56
CA ILE A 54 14.33 -2.88 -3.40
C ILE A 54 14.40 -3.66 -2.09
N MET A 55 14.90 -4.89 -2.10
CA MET A 55 14.99 -5.76 -0.93
C MET A 55 16.37 -5.70 -0.26
N ASN A 56 16.37 -5.76 1.06
CA ASN A 56 17.58 -6.05 1.83
C ASN A 56 17.90 -7.56 1.81
N ASP A 57 19.09 -7.94 2.30
CA ASP A 57 19.57 -9.32 2.25
C ASP A 57 18.67 -10.30 3.02
N TYR A 58 18.10 -9.88 4.16
CA TYR A 58 17.16 -10.69 4.93
C TYR A 58 15.87 -10.98 4.15
N GLN A 59 15.32 -9.96 3.49
CA GLN A 59 14.11 -10.10 2.69
C GLN A 59 14.31 -10.97 1.46
N ARG A 60 15.49 -10.86 0.81
CA ARG A 60 15.88 -11.74 -0.32
C ARG A 60 15.94 -13.19 0.11
N LYS A 61 16.63 -13.47 1.22
CA LYS A 61 16.72 -14.81 1.77
C LYS A 61 15.35 -15.36 2.15
N THR A 62 14.49 -14.55 2.77
CA THR A 62 13.12 -14.95 3.13
C THR A 62 12.30 -15.31 1.88
N LEU A 63 12.41 -14.52 0.80
CA LEU A 63 11.73 -14.81 -0.46
C LEU A 63 12.21 -16.12 -1.10
N GLU A 64 13.51 -16.40 -1.04
CA GLU A 64 14.08 -17.64 -1.56
C GLU A 64 13.63 -18.88 -0.76
N GLU A 65 13.57 -18.78 0.57
CA GLU A 65 13.23 -19.90 1.45
C GLU A 65 11.72 -20.18 1.50
N ASN A 66 10.91 -19.10 1.59
CA ASN A 66 9.46 -19.20 1.81
C ASN A 66 8.62 -18.99 0.55
N LEU A 67 9.23 -18.56 -0.57
CA LEU A 67 8.59 -18.20 -1.81
C LEU A 67 7.59 -17.03 -1.67
N GLU A 68 7.63 -16.34 -0.55
CA GLU A 68 6.79 -15.19 -0.20
C GLU A 68 7.50 -14.30 0.83
N VAL A 69 7.35 -12.98 0.71
CA VAL A 69 7.78 -12.01 1.71
C VAL A 69 6.90 -10.78 1.70
N ASP A 70 6.56 -10.27 2.89
CA ASP A 70 5.83 -9.02 3.10
C ASP A 70 6.76 -8.02 3.81
N PHE A 71 6.92 -6.84 3.26
CA PHE A 71 7.79 -5.81 3.83
C PHE A 71 7.30 -4.41 3.48
N SER A 72 7.85 -3.39 4.12
CA SER A 72 7.63 -2.01 3.73
C SER A 72 8.85 -1.43 3.02
N PHE A 73 8.59 -0.65 1.99
CA PHE A 73 9.57 0.05 1.18
C PHE A 73 9.18 1.53 1.08
N GLU A 74 10.15 2.41 1.22
CA GLU A 74 9.95 3.85 1.08
C GLU A 74 10.72 4.36 -0.12
N LEU A 75 9.99 4.99 -1.05
CA LEU A 75 10.59 5.71 -2.17
C LEU A 75 10.65 7.19 -1.78
N PRO A 76 11.85 7.77 -1.57
CA PRO A 76 11.99 9.15 -1.14
C PRO A 76 11.22 10.14 -2.03
N ASN A 77 10.55 11.10 -1.43
CA ASN A 77 9.74 12.12 -2.10
C ASN A 77 8.55 11.59 -2.95
N VAL A 78 8.20 10.33 -2.83
CA VAL A 78 7.05 9.72 -3.53
C VAL A 78 6.04 9.19 -2.54
N ALA A 79 6.32 8.06 -1.90
CA ALA A 79 5.44 7.45 -0.91
C ALA A 79 6.13 6.29 -0.19
N ARG A 80 5.49 5.81 0.88
CA ARG A 80 5.79 4.51 1.48
C ARG A 80 4.84 3.45 0.90
N PHE A 81 5.36 2.26 0.71
CA PHE A 81 4.61 1.13 0.14
C PHE A 81 4.70 -0.08 1.07
N ARG A 82 3.60 -0.81 1.21
CA ARG A 82 3.63 -2.19 1.68
C ARG A 82 3.77 -3.08 0.46
N VAL A 83 4.76 -3.93 0.47
CA VAL A 83 5.09 -4.83 -0.63
C VAL A 83 4.86 -6.26 -0.19
N ASN A 84 4.07 -7.00 -0.95
CA ASN A 84 3.98 -8.45 -0.87
C ASN A 84 4.56 -9.00 -2.17
N ALA A 85 5.66 -9.73 -2.07
CA ALA A 85 6.32 -10.40 -3.19
C ALA A 85 6.21 -11.92 -3.00
N PHE A 86 5.87 -12.63 -4.07
CA PHE A 86 5.62 -14.07 -4.02
C PHE A 86 5.87 -14.75 -5.37
N PHE A 87 6.03 -16.08 -5.33
CA PHE A 87 6.11 -16.90 -6.52
C PHE A 87 4.75 -17.55 -6.83
N GLN A 88 4.39 -17.56 -8.09
CA GLN A 88 3.20 -18.21 -8.64
C GLN A 88 3.58 -19.06 -9.86
N ASN A 89 2.61 -19.82 -10.46
CA ASN A 89 2.88 -20.72 -11.58
C ASN A 89 3.64 -20.09 -12.77
N ARG A 90 3.42 -18.80 -13.04
CA ARG A 90 4.09 -18.07 -14.13
C ARG A 90 5.43 -17.46 -13.74
N GLY A 91 5.82 -17.56 -12.49
CA GLY A 91 7.03 -16.95 -11.95
C GLY A 91 6.75 -15.92 -10.86
N PRO A 92 7.69 -15.01 -10.59
CA PRO A 92 7.55 -14.03 -9.54
C PRO A 92 6.44 -13.03 -9.82
N ALA A 93 5.83 -12.54 -8.75
CA ALA A 93 4.85 -11.48 -8.75
C ALA A 93 5.04 -10.59 -7.52
N ALA A 94 4.59 -9.35 -7.59
CA ALA A 94 4.60 -8.43 -6.46
C ALA A 94 3.42 -7.48 -6.51
N VAL A 95 2.90 -7.14 -5.33
CA VAL A 95 1.86 -6.14 -5.14
C VAL A 95 2.42 -5.05 -4.24
N PHE A 96 2.38 -3.82 -4.71
CA PHE A 96 2.80 -2.62 -3.98
C PHE A 96 1.56 -1.83 -3.60
N ARG A 97 1.25 -1.77 -2.33
CA ARG A 97 0.16 -0.94 -1.79
C ARG A 97 0.70 0.39 -1.32
N THR A 98 0.19 1.48 -1.86
CA THR A 98 0.54 2.82 -1.40
C THR A 98 0.02 3.04 0.02
N ILE A 99 0.90 3.47 0.93
CA ILE A 99 0.54 3.90 2.27
C ILE A 99 0.48 5.43 2.23
N PRO A 100 -0.71 6.03 2.36
CA PRO A 100 -0.83 7.49 2.36
C PRO A 100 0.04 8.10 3.45
N SER A 101 0.87 9.05 3.10
CA SER A 101 1.69 9.82 4.04
C SER A 101 0.87 10.89 4.77
N GLU A 102 -0.14 11.41 4.10
CA GLU A 102 -1.05 12.39 4.68
C GLU A 102 -2.17 11.71 5.45
N VAL A 103 -2.41 12.19 6.65
CA VAL A 103 -3.56 11.79 7.45
C VAL A 103 -4.68 12.77 7.15
N LEU A 104 -5.74 12.28 6.51
CA LEU A 104 -6.94 13.07 6.25
C LEU A 104 -7.57 13.55 7.56
N THR A 105 -8.09 14.76 7.58
CA THR A 105 -8.85 15.27 8.73
C THR A 105 -10.22 14.61 8.82
N LEU A 106 -10.90 14.74 9.96
CA LEU A 106 -12.29 14.27 10.10
C LEU A 106 -13.23 15.01 9.14
N GLU A 107 -12.94 16.27 8.83
CA GLU A 107 -13.69 17.07 7.86
C GLU A 107 -13.50 16.53 6.44
N ASP A 108 -12.26 16.22 6.02
CA ASP A 108 -11.97 15.62 4.72
C ASP A 108 -12.69 14.28 4.55
N LEU A 109 -12.78 13.51 5.63
CA LEU A 109 -13.48 12.23 5.66
C LEU A 109 -15.00 12.39 5.76
N LYS A 110 -15.53 13.63 5.91
CA LYS A 110 -16.94 13.90 6.20
C LYS A 110 -17.47 13.07 7.36
N ALA A 111 -16.60 12.86 8.38
CA ALA A 111 -16.93 12.03 9.52
C ALA A 111 -18.00 12.68 10.41
N PRO A 112 -18.92 11.91 11.00
CA PRO A 112 -19.89 12.44 11.96
C PRO A 112 -19.20 13.09 13.17
N LYS A 113 -19.78 14.18 13.68
CA LYS A 113 -19.25 14.92 14.85
C LYS A 113 -19.07 14.08 16.11
N VAL A 114 -19.77 12.96 16.22
CA VAL A 114 -19.62 12.02 17.33
C VAL A 114 -18.17 11.53 17.49
N PHE A 115 -17.37 11.50 16.40
CA PHE A 115 -15.97 11.11 16.50
C PHE A 115 -15.13 12.12 17.29
N GLU A 116 -15.40 13.43 17.16
CA GLU A 116 -14.76 14.48 17.97
C GLU A 116 -15.06 14.27 19.45
N THR A 117 -16.36 14.10 19.79
CA THR A 117 -16.79 13.85 21.18
C THR A 117 -16.17 12.59 21.77
N ILE A 118 -16.04 11.52 20.99
CA ILE A 118 -15.41 10.28 21.43
C ILE A 118 -13.91 10.50 21.73
N SER A 119 -13.21 11.31 20.93
CA SER A 119 -11.79 11.58 21.11
C SER A 119 -11.48 12.40 22.39
N GLU A 120 -12.44 13.13 22.92
CA GLU A 120 -12.32 13.92 24.15
C GLU A 120 -12.49 13.09 25.44
N ASN A 121 -12.94 11.85 25.32
CA ASN A 121 -13.13 10.99 26.49
C ASN A 121 -11.77 10.59 27.11
N PRO A 122 -11.53 10.85 28.41
CA PRO A 122 -10.24 10.60 29.04
C PRO A 122 -9.91 9.11 29.23
N LYS A 123 -10.91 8.23 29.11
CA LYS A 123 -10.77 6.77 29.26
C LYS A 123 -11.97 6.04 28.67
N GLY A 124 -11.75 4.80 28.25
CA GLY A 124 -12.79 3.93 27.70
C GLY A 124 -12.25 3.13 26.52
N LEU A 125 -13.07 2.27 25.95
CA LEU A 125 -12.78 1.50 24.75
C LEU A 125 -13.83 1.83 23.70
N VAL A 126 -13.37 2.25 22.52
CA VAL A 126 -14.22 2.47 21.34
C VAL A 126 -13.87 1.45 20.27
N LEU A 127 -14.86 0.71 19.79
CA LEU A 127 -14.70 -0.28 18.73
C LEU A 127 -15.27 0.26 17.41
N VAL A 128 -14.41 0.37 16.39
CA VAL A 128 -14.82 0.72 15.03
C VAL A 128 -14.84 -0.54 14.18
N THR A 129 -16.03 -0.95 13.75
CA THR A 129 -16.25 -2.18 12.98
C THR A 129 -16.80 -1.89 11.60
N GLY A 130 -16.66 -2.84 10.68
CA GLY A 130 -17.19 -2.73 9.32
C GLY A 130 -16.43 -3.61 8.32
N PRO A 131 -16.94 -3.78 7.09
CA PRO A 131 -16.29 -4.55 6.05
C PRO A 131 -14.97 -3.91 5.57
N THR A 132 -14.18 -4.65 4.82
CA THR A 132 -12.95 -4.14 4.21
C THR A 132 -13.29 -2.98 3.25
N GLY A 133 -12.51 -1.89 3.31
CA GLY A 133 -12.74 -0.70 2.48
C GLY A 133 -13.76 0.31 3.03
N SER A 134 -14.38 0.04 4.19
CA SER A 134 -15.39 0.96 4.80
C SER A 134 -14.79 2.14 5.60
N GLY A 135 -13.46 2.35 5.56
CA GLY A 135 -12.82 3.45 6.27
C GLY A 135 -12.46 3.18 7.73
N LYS A 136 -12.60 1.94 8.23
CA LYS A 136 -12.28 1.57 9.63
C LYS A 136 -10.91 2.05 10.13
N SER A 137 -9.91 2.04 9.28
CA SER A 137 -8.54 2.42 9.64
C SER A 137 -8.29 3.92 9.47
N SER A 138 -8.97 4.57 8.56
CA SER A 138 -8.78 6.00 8.25
C SER A 138 -9.35 6.89 9.37
N GLN A 139 -10.55 6.57 9.86
CA GLN A 139 -11.22 7.36 10.90
C GLN A 139 -10.46 7.39 12.24
N PRO A 140 -10.08 6.25 12.86
CA PRO A 140 -9.30 6.27 14.10
C PRO A 140 -7.95 6.94 13.97
N ARG A 141 -7.29 6.78 12.81
CA ARG A 141 -6.01 7.45 12.53
C ARG A 141 -6.15 8.97 12.53
N SER A 142 -7.23 9.50 11.93
CA SER A 142 -7.53 10.93 11.92
C SER A 142 -7.83 11.46 13.33
N LEU A 143 -8.55 10.71 14.16
CA LEU A 143 -8.81 11.06 15.56
C LEU A 143 -7.51 11.21 16.36
N ILE A 144 -6.62 10.22 16.28
CA ILE A 144 -5.33 10.23 17.00
C ILE A 144 -4.45 11.40 16.55
N TYR A 145 -4.46 11.71 15.25
CA TYR A 145 -3.66 12.81 14.71
C TYR A 145 -4.17 14.18 15.17
N GLN A 146 -5.49 14.38 15.26
CA GLN A 146 -6.09 15.64 15.70
C GLN A 146 -6.03 15.85 17.20
N ASN A 147 -5.95 14.77 17.98
CA ASN A 147 -5.83 14.82 19.44
C ASN A 147 -4.57 14.06 19.91
N PRO A 148 -3.38 14.71 19.91
CA PRO A 148 -2.12 14.09 20.32
C PRO A 148 -2.07 13.60 21.77
N LEU A 149 -3.02 14.04 22.60
CA LEU A 149 -3.14 13.63 24.00
C LEU A 149 -3.95 12.32 24.19
N ALA A 150 -4.44 11.74 23.09
CA ALA A 150 -5.17 10.46 23.10
C ALA A 150 -4.26 9.22 23.01
N LEU A 151 -2.93 9.38 23.18
CA LEU A 151 -1.93 8.31 23.23
C LEU A 151 -1.54 7.97 24.65
#